data_e09182e41d49a12c3f71d3426767301f
#
_entry.id   e09182e41d49a12c3f71d3426767301f
#
_cell.length_a   1.000
_cell.length_b   1.000
_cell.length_c   1.000
_cell.angle_alpha   90.00
_cell.angle_beta   90.00
_cell.angle_gamma   90.00
#
_symmetry.space_group_name_H-M   'P 1'
#
loop_
_entity.id
_entity.type
_entity.pdbx_description
1 polymer ?
#
loop_
_entity_poly.entity_id
_entity_poly.type
_entity_poly.pdbx_seq_one_letter_code
_entity_poly.pdbx_strand_id
1 'polypeptide(L)'
;EAEVEYHDRKVPVIWVKFPWAGTHLGDGATFPDWVAEAKGASVVIWTTTPWTIPANQAVSYNREISYSIYEVEAVMSEEELGFAPYAKVGERLIIADKLAQSVMDGAKVSKFRPVIAVDPEGLVSLRHPLAQVSAFFDKPIPMLAGDHVTDDAGTGFVHTAPAHGEDDFNVWIASGRKASDIRDIVNP
;
A
#
# COMPACT_ATOMS: atom_id res chain seq x y z
N GLU A 1 -22.93 -31.61 17.01
CA GLU A 1 -21.70 -31.32 16.27
C GLU A 1 -22.10 -30.38 15.14
N ALA A 2 -21.47 -29.18 15.08
CA ALA A 2 -21.70 -28.28 13.98
C ALA A 2 -20.79 -28.72 12.81
N GLU A 3 -21.38 -29.10 11.70
CA GLU A 3 -20.67 -29.39 10.46
C GLU A 3 -20.27 -28.07 9.83
N VAL A 4 -18.97 -27.86 9.59
CA VAL A 4 -18.45 -26.67 8.89
C VAL A 4 -18.45 -26.99 7.41
N GLU A 5 -19.36 -26.38 6.66
CA GLU A 5 -19.39 -26.46 5.21
C GLU A 5 -18.57 -25.28 4.61
N TYR A 6 -17.64 -25.59 3.72
CA TYR A 6 -16.86 -24.60 2.97
C TYR A 6 -17.52 -24.35 1.62
N HIS A 7 -17.89 -23.10 1.36
CA HIS A 7 -18.42 -22.67 0.08
C HIS A 7 -17.51 -21.62 -0.57
N ASP A 8 -17.22 -21.79 -1.85
CA ASP A 8 -16.52 -20.77 -2.62
C ASP A 8 -17.33 -19.47 -2.68
N ARG A 9 -16.74 -18.38 -2.24
CA ARG A 9 -17.35 -17.05 -2.24
C ARG A 9 -16.54 -16.10 -3.10
N LYS A 10 -17.18 -15.42 -4.04
CA LYS A 10 -16.57 -14.29 -4.76
C LYS A 10 -16.58 -13.08 -3.83
N VAL A 11 -15.40 -12.59 -3.50
CA VAL A 11 -15.21 -11.40 -2.66
C VAL A 11 -14.61 -10.30 -3.53
N PRO A 12 -15.11 -9.05 -3.48
CA PRO A 12 -14.47 -7.94 -4.16
C PRO A 12 -13.08 -7.70 -3.56
N VAL A 13 -12.10 -7.54 -4.44
CA VAL A 13 -10.74 -7.15 -4.07
C VAL A 13 -10.40 -5.84 -4.74
N ILE A 14 -9.65 -4.98 -4.06
CA ILE A 14 -9.20 -3.72 -4.64
C ILE A 14 -7.70 -3.52 -4.41
N TRP A 15 -7.07 -2.85 -5.36
CA TRP A 15 -5.75 -2.26 -5.22
C TRP A 15 -5.90 -0.76 -4.94
N VAL A 16 -5.17 -0.25 -3.96
CA VAL A 16 -5.27 1.16 -3.57
C VAL A 16 -3.88 1.78 -3.56
N LYS A 17 -3.75 2.95 -4.18
CA LYS A 17 -2.52 3.74 -4.18
C LYS A 17 -2.50 4.68 -2.99
N PHE A 18 -1.40 4.62 -2.23
CA PHE A 18 -1.06 5.55 -1.17
C PHE A 18 0.10 6.42 -1.66
N PRO A 19 -0.15 7.67 -2.07
CA PRO A 19 0.91 8.54 -2.56
C PRO A 19 1.99 8.74 -1.51
N TRP A 20 3.25 8.68 -1.93
CA TRP A 20 4.36 8.98 -1.05
C TRP A 20 4.35 10.46 -0.65
N ALA A 21 4.45 10.74 0.64
CA ALA A 21 4.35 12.10 1.19
C ALA A 21 5.71 12.80 1.37
N GLY A 22 6.80 12.09 1.04
CA GLY A 22 8.17 12.57 1.25
C GLY A 22 8.80 12.02 2.54
N THR A 23 10.09 12.24 2.67
CA THR A 23 10.85 11.99 3.90
C THR A 23 11.08 13.31 4.62
N HIS A 24 10.94 13.31 5.94
CA HIS A 24 11.41 14.39 6.80
C HIS A 24 12.76 13.99 7.40
N LEU A 25 13.80 14.05 6.60
CA LEU A 25 15.16 13.98 7.12
C LEU A 25 15.56 15.39 7.54
N GLY A 26 16.24 15.51 8.69
CA GLY A 26 16.68 16.81 9.22
C GLY A 26 17.61 17.56 8.24
N ASP A 27 17.77 18.85 8.46
CA ASP A 27 18.62 19.71 7.64
C ASP A 27 20.05 19.17 7.53
N GLY A 28 20.54 19.06 6.29
CA GLY A 28 21.89 18.57 5.99
C GLY A 28 22.02 17.05 5.83
N ALA A 29 20.92 16.28 5.85
CA ALA A 29 20.97 14.85 5.57
C ALA A 29 21.19 14.59 4.07
N THR A 30 22.04 13.61 3.76
CA THR A 30 22.18 13.09 2.39
C THR A 30 21.02 12.13 2.12
N PHE A 31 20.24 12.44 1.11
CA PHE A 31 19.13 11.56 0.69
C PHE A 31 19.68 10.41 -0.16
N PRO A 32 19.17 9.18 0.05
CA PRO A 32 19.40 8.08 -0.88
C PRO A 32 18.90 8.44 -2.30
N ASP A 33 19.54 7.91 -3.34
CA ASP A 33 19.22 8.22 -4.74
C ASP A 33 17.74 7.94 -5.09
N TRP A 34 17.14 6.91 -4.48
CA TRP A 34 15.74 6.56 -4.72
C TRP A 34 14.74 7.65 -4.30
N VAL A 35 15.12 8.57 -3.40
CA VAL A 35 14.22 9.65 -2.92
C VAL A 35 13.83 10.59 -4.06
N ALA A 36 14.74 10.86 -4.98
CA ALA A 36 14.44 11.69 -6.14
C ALA A 36 13.43 10.99 -7.07
N GLU A 37 13.61 9.68 -7.26
CA GLU A 37 12.76 8.85 -8.12
C GLU A 37 11.39 8.56 -7.49
N ALA A 38 11.27 8.60 -6.16
CA ALA A 38 10.02 8.39 -5.43
C ALA A 38 9.04 9.57 -5.52
N LYS A 39 9.49 10.74 -6.00
CA LYS A 39 8.59 11.90 -6.15
C LYS A 39 7.43 11.57 -7.10
N GLY A 40 6.21 11.67 -6.58
CA GLY A 40 4.99 11.31 -7.31
C GLY A 40 4.71 9.81 -7.37
N ALA A 41 5.55 8.96 -6.79
CA ALA A 41 5.29 7.53 -6.67
C ALA A 41 4.24 7.23 -5.60
N SER A 42 3.63 6.07 -5.69
CA SER A 42 2.66 5.57 -4.72
C SER A 42 3.02 4.15 -4.29
N VAL A 43 2.91 3.88 -3.00
CA VAL A 43 2.84 2.52 -2.48
C VAL A 43 1.49 1.93 -2.87
N VAL A 44 1.48 0.69 -3.34
CA VAL A 44 0.24 -0.01 -3.68
C VAL A 44 -0.05 -1.05 -2.61
N ILE A 45 -1.26 -1.05 -2.08
CA ILE A 45 -1.79 -2.13 -1.23
C ILE A 45 -2.88 -2.91 -1.96
N TRP A 46 -3.11 -4.14 -1.50
CA TRP A 46 -4.22 -4.97 -1.94
C TRP A 46 -5.05 -5.39 -0.73
N THR A 47 -6.38 -5.35 -0.86
CA THR A 47 -7.27 -5.74 0.23
C THR A 47 -8.54 -6.41 -0.26
N THR A 48 -9.02 -7.39 0.51
CA THR A 48 -10.33 -8.04 0.38
C THR A 48 -11.41 -7.37 1.24
N THR A 49 -11.02 -6.38 2.07
CA THR A 49 -11.91 -5.66 2.99
C THR A 49 -11.91 -4.16 2.70
N PRO A 50 -12.38 -3.71 1.52
CA PRO A 50 -12.27 -2.32 1.10
C PRO A 50 -12.98 -1.31 2.03
N TRP A 51 -13.96 -1.76 2.79
CA TRP A 51 -14.68 -0.93 3.77
C TRP A 51 -13.85 -0.51 4.98
N THR A 52 -12.67 -1.14 5.21
CA THR A 52 -11.74 -0.73 6.28
C THR A 52 -10.75 0.36 5.85
N ILE A 53 -10.69 0.72 4.56
CA ILE A 53 -9.82 1.80 4.06
C ILE A 53 -10.03 3.13 4.82
N PRO A 54 -11.27 3.59 5.13
CA PRO A 54 -11.44 4.80 5.93
C PRO A 54 -10.84 4.71 7.35
N ALA A 55 -10.67 3.49 7.91
CA ALA A 55 -10.04 3.25 9.21
C ALA A 55 -8.51 3.08 9.13
N ASN A 56 -7.93 3.22 7.94
CA ASN A 56 -6.47 3.11 7.75
C ASN A 56 -5.72 4.10 8.66
N GLN A 57 -4.71 3.59 9.37
CA GLN A 57 -3.82 4.40 10.20
C GLN A 57 -2.34 4.18 9.91
N ALA A 58 -2.00 3.13 9.15
CA ALA A 58 -0.65 2.83 8.73
C ALA A 58 -0.63 1.97 7.47
N VAL A 59 0.56 1.80 6.89
CA VAL A 59 0.85 0.76 5.91
C VAL A 59 2.03 -0.05 6.44
N SER A 60 1.87 -1.37 6.52
CA SER A 60 2.91 -2.27 7.00
C SER A 60 3.76 -2.81 5.86
N TYR A 61 5.06 -3.02 6.13
CA TYR A 61 6.05 -3.61 5.24
C TYR A 61 6.90 -4.64 6.00
N ASN A 62 7.63 -5.50 5.31
CA ASN A 62 8.57 -6.43 5.93
C ASN A 62 10.00 -6.09 5.48
N ARG A 63 10.94 -6.05 6.43
CA ARG A 63 12.36 -5.73 6.18
C ARG A 63 13.08 -6.78 5.36
N GLU A 64 12.59 -8.02 5.35
CA GLU A 64 13.17 -9.15 4.61
C GLU A 64 12.75 -9.16 3.13
N ILE A 65 11.77 -8.32 2.73
CA ILE A 65 11.24 -8.24 1.37
C ILE A 65 11.97 -7.13 0.60
N SER A 66 12.34 -7.43 -0.64
CA SER A 66 12.90 -6.44 -1.56
C SER A 66 11.79 -5.64 -2.25
N TYR A 67 11.95 -4.32 -2.30
CA TYR A 67 11.00 -3.40 -2.93
C TYR A 67 11.70 -2.51 -3.94
N SER A 68 10.99 -2.17 -5.01
CA SER A 68 11.47 -1.23 -6.01
C SER A 68 10.38 -0.27 -6.48
N ILE A 69 10.80 0.84 -7.04
CA ILE A 69 9.95 1.72 -7.84
C ILE A 69 9.88 1.14 -9.23
N TYR A 70 8.67 0.99 -9.74
CA TYR A 70 8.37 0.58 -11.11
C TYR A 70 7.65 1.69 -11.85
N GLU A 71 8.09 1.95 -13.08
CA GLU A 71 7.44 2.94 -13.95
C GLU A 71 6.59 2.24 -15.00
N VAL A 72 5.36 2.68 -15.14
CA VAL A 72 4.41 2.22 -16.15
C VAL A 72 4.78 2.83 -17.50
N GLU A 73 5.19 2.01 -18.47
CA GLU A 73 5.56 2.45 -19.82
C GLU A 73 4.40 2.34 -20.82
N ALA A 74 3.54 1.32 -20.66
CA ALA A 74 2.35 1.15 -21.47
C ALA A 74 1.24 0.44 -20.67
N VAL A 75 0.00 0.72 -21.02
CA VAL A 75 -1.20 0.09 -20.47
C VAL A 75 -1.99 -0.56 -21.59
N MET A 76 -2.84 -1.53 -21.28
CA MET A 76 -3.81 -2.07 -22.23
C MET A 76 -4.81 -0.99 -22.64
N SER A 77 -5.28 -1.05 -23.87
CA SER A 77 -6.24 -0.04 -24.36
C SER A 77 -7.62 -0.24 -23.76
N GLU A 78 -8.36 0.85 -23.61
CA GLU A 78 -9.76 0.80 -23.16
C GLU A 78 -10.64 0.01 -24.15
N GLU A 79 -10.29 0.02 -25.45
CA GLU A 79 -10.98 -0.73 -26.48
C GLU A 79 -10.84 -2.25 -26.26
N GLU A 80 -9.64 -2.72 -25.89
CA GLU A 80 -9.39 -4.14 -25.59
C GLU A 80 -10.04 -4.59 -24.28
N LEU A 81 -10.10 -3.72 -23.27
CA LEU A 81 -10.59 -4.06 -21.94
C LEU A 81 -12.11 -3.86 -21.79
N GLY A 82 -12.72 -2.95 -22.54
CA GLY A 82 -14.08 -2.48 -22.33
C GLY A 82 -14.24 -1.52 -21.13
N PHE A 83 -13.13 -1.12 -20.50
CA PHE A 83 -13.05 -0.15 -19.40
C PHE A 83 -11.66 0.50 -19.34
N ALA A 84 -11.55 1.64 -18.68
CA ALA A 84 -10.26 2.31 -18.53
C ALA A 84 -9.28 1.49 -17.68
N PRO A 85 -7.99 1.36 -18.07
CA PRO A 85 -6.99 0.67 -17.25
C PRO A 85 -6.80 1.38 -15.90
N TYR A 86 -6.44 0.61 -14.87
CA TYR A 86 -6.33 1.12 -13.50
C TYR A 86 -5.07 1.94 -13.25
N ALA A 87 -4.06 1.79 -14.10
CA ALA A 87 -2.82 2.56 -14.06
C ALA A 87 -2.72 3.47 -15.29
N LYS A 88 -1.82 4.45 -15.24
CA LYS A 88 -1.55 5.39 -16.33
C LYS A 88 -0.07 5.35 -16.71
N VAL A 89 0.21 5.59 -17.99
CA VAL A 89 1.58 5.72 -18.47
C VAL A 89 2.30 6.85 -17.72
N GLY A 90 3.53 6.59 -17.29
CA GLY A 90 4.34 7.50 -16.49
C GLY A 90 4.08 7.43 -14.97
N GLU A 91 3.07 6.66 -14.52
CA GLU A 91 2.91 6.40 -13.08
C GLU A 91 4.07 5.58 -12.53
N ARG A 92 4.47 5.90 -11.30
CA ARG A 92 5.47 5.16 -10.53
C ARG A 92 4.83 4.49 -9.34
N LEU A 93 5.01 3.17 -9.26
CA LEU A 93 4.42 2.32 -8.22
C LEU A 93 5.54 1.67 -7.42
N ILE A 94 5.39 1.65 -6.09
CA ILE A 94 6.32 0.99 -5.17
C ILE A 94 5.68 -0.32 -4.75
N ILE A 95 6.35 -1.43 -5.05
CA ILE A 95 5.81 -2.79 -4.93
C ILE A 95 6.95 -3.73 -4.56
N ALA A 96 6.65 -4.84 -3.89
CA ALA A 96 7.60 -5.93 -3.69
C ALA A 96 8.03 -6.53 -5.03
N ASP A 97 9.33 -6.75 -5.21
CA ASP A 97 9.91 -7.17 -6.48
C ASP A 97 9.31 -8.48 -7.02
N LYS A 98 9.10 -9.45 -6.14
CA LYS A 98 8.50 -10.76 -6.47
C LYS A 98 7.05 -10.64 -6.97
N LEU A 99 6.33 -9.62 -6.54
CA LEU A 99 4.90 -9.41 -6.85
C LEU A 99 4.66 -8.41 -7.99
N ALA A 100 5.71 -7.74 -8.48
CA ALA A 100 5.57 -6.66 -9.45
C ALA A 100 4.79 -7.07 -10.70
N GLN A 101 5.10 -8.25 -11.29
CA GLN A 101 4.41 -8.72 -12.48
C GLN A 101 2.90 -8.92 -12.24
N SER A 102 2.53 -9.60 -11.15
CA SER A 102 1.12 -9.89 -10.84
C SER A 102 0.32 -8.62 -10.55
N VAL A 103 0.93 -7.64 -9.88
CA VAL A 103 0.30 -6.33 -9.61
C VAL A 103 0.10 -5.55 -10.90
N MET A 104 1.10 -5.53 -11.78
CA MET A 104 1.02 -4.84 -13.07
C MET A 104 -0.02 -5.48 -14.00
N ASP A 105 -0.11 -6.81 -14.02
CA ASP A 105 -1.16 -7.53 -14.77
C ASP A 105 -2.56 -7.18 -14.23
N GLY A 106 -2.70 -7.15 -12.91
CA GLY A 106 -3.93 -6.73 -12.24
C GLY A 106 -4.32 -5.28 -12.58
N ALA A 107 -3.35 -4.39 -12.66
CA ALA A 107 -3.52 -2.98 -13.02
C ALA A 107 -3.73 -2.72 -14.52
N LYS A 108 -3.68 -3.78 -15.36
CA LYS A 108 -3.80 -3.70 -16.83
C LYS A 108 -2.66 -2.93 -17.49
N VAL A 109 -1.47 -3.08 -16.91
CA VAL A 109 -0.22 -2.55 -17.46
C VAL A 109 0.35 -3.58 -18.44
N SER A 110 0.59 -3.18 -19.68
CA SER A 110 1.16 -4.05 -20.72
C SER A 110 2.69 -3.98 -20.80
N LYS A 111 3.29 -2.89 -20.28
CA LYS A 111 4.74 -2.73 -20.21
C LYS A 111 5.14 -1.85 -19.04
N PHE A 112 6.14 -2.28 -18.29
CA PHE A 112 6.73 -1.53 -17.17
C PHE A 112 8.23 -1.84 -17.05
N ARG A 113 8.94 -1.02 -16.29
CA ARG A 113 10.35 -1.24 -15.99
C ARG A 113 10.66 -0.95 -14.52
N PRO A 114 11.64 -1.64 -13.92
CA PRO A 114 12.18 -1.22 -12.63
C PRO A 114 12.96 0.09 -12.81
N VAL A 115 12.85 0.98 -11.84
CA VAL A 115 13.58 2.26 -11.81
C VAL A 115 14.75 2.15 -10.83
N ILE A 116 14.45 1.86 -9.56
CA ILE A 116 15.45 1.78 -8.49
C ILE A 116 14.89 1.00 -7.30
N ALA A 117 15.76 0.30 -6.58
CA ALA A 117 15.42 -0.34 -5.32
C ALA A 117 15.14 0.71 -4.23
N VAL A 118 14.19 0.40 -3.34
CA VAL A 118 13.75 1.29 -2.25
C VAL A 118 13.92 0.59 -0.93
N ASP A 119 14.49 1.29 0.04
CA ASP A 119 14.38 0.90 1.44
C ASP A 119 13.01 1.36 1.98
N PRO A 120 12.10 0.44 2.32
CA PRO A 120 10.76 0.79 2.77
C PRO A 120 10.76 1.54 4.12
N GLU A 121 11.81 1.37 4.93
CA GLU A 121 11.99 2.12 6.19
C GLU A 121 12.19 3.62 5.92
N GLY A 122 12.85 3.95 4.83
CA GLY A 122 13.08 5.33 4.39
C GLY A 122 11.83 6.02 3.82
N LEU A 123 10.78 5.30 3.48
CA LEU A 123 9.53 5.89 2.97
C LEU A 123 8.80 6.74 4.03
N VAL A 124 9.00 6.48 5.30
CA VAL A 124 8.53 7.20 6.50
C VAL A 124 7.02 7.42 6.53
N SER A 125 6.45 8.13 5.56
CA SER A 125 5.01 8.41 5.54
C SER A 125 4.42 8.48 4.13
N LEU A 126 3.13 8.17 4.07
CA LEU A 126 2.30 8.19 2.88
C LEU A 126 1.14 9.16 3.10
N ARG A 127 0.44 9.48 2.02
CA ARG A 127 -0.81 10.21 2.06
C ARG A 127 -2.00 9.26 1.95
N HIS A 128 -3.00 9.45 2.78
CA HIS A 128 -4.21 8.64 2.72
C HIS A 128 -4.93 8.84 1.37
N PRO A 129 -5.45 7.78 0.71
CA PRO A 129 -6.10 7.90 -0.61
C PRO A 129 -7.33 8.80 -0.60
N LEU A 130 -8.01 8.93 0.55
CA LEU A 130 -9.16 9.80 0.73
C LEU A 130 -8.82 11.21 1.26
N ALA A 131 -7.54 11.59 1.33
CA ALA A 131 -7.11 12.88 1.87
C ALA A 131 -7.73 14.10 1.16
N GLN A 132 -8.09 13.95 -0.12
CA GLN A 132 -8.76 15.01 -0.88
C GLN A 132 -10.27 15.08 -0.63
N VAL A 133 -10.86 14.04 -0.03
CA VAL A 133 -12.30 13.95 0.22
C VAL A 133 -12.68 14.67 1.50
N SER A 134 -11.83 14.57 2.52
CA SER A 134 -12.09 15.20 3.83
C SER A 134 -10.78 15.47 4.58
N ALA A 135 -10.72 16.60 5.29
CA ALA A 135 -9.62 16.93 6.19
C ALA A 135 -9.41 15.89 7.31
N PHE A 136 -10.42 15.08 7.61
CA PHE A 136 -10.29 13.93 8.53
C PHE A 136 -9.21 12.96 8.07
N PHE A 137 -9.09 12.73 6.76
CA PHE A 137 -8.11 11.83 6.14
C PHE A 137 -6.79 12.51 5.78
N ASP A 138 -6.69 13.84 5.85
CA ASP A 138 -5.46 14.57 5.48
C ASP A 138 -4.45 14.54 6.63
N LYS A 139 -4.01 13.34 6.96
CA LYS A 139 -3.00 13.05 7.98
C LYS A 139 -1.93 12.14 7.40
N PRO A 140 -0.66 12.28 7.82
CA PRO A 140 0.40 11.38 7.43
C PRO A 140 0.06 9.94 7.85
N ILE A 141 0.23 9.00 6.93
CA ILE A 141 0.07 7.57 7.16
C ILE A 141 1.48 6.97 7.33
N PRO A 142 1.86 6.55 8.55
CA PRO A 142 3.19 6.02 8.82
C PRO A 142 3.40 4.66 8.16
N MET A 143 4.66 4.36 7.86
CA MET A 143 5.12 3.04 7.48
C MET A 143 5.54 2.27 8.73
N LEU A 144 5.09 1.02 8.89
CA LEU A 144 5.37 0.17 10.05
C LEU A 144 6.02 -1.13 9.59
N ALA A 145 7.13 -1.52 10.24
CA ALA A 145 7.70 -2.84 10.02
C ALA A 145 6.86 -3.91 10.73
N GLY A 146 6.50 -4.98 10.01
CA GLY A 146 5.72 -6.08 10.56
C GLY A 146 6.02 -7.40 9.84
N ASP A 147 6.31 -8.44 10.61
CA ASP A 147 6.70 -9.75 10.11
C ASP A 147 5.52 -10.54 9.48
N HIS A 148 4.28 -10.08 9.73
CA HIS A 148 3.06 -10.63 9.11
C HIS A 148 2.94 -10.29 7.62
N VAL A 149 3.71 -9.33 7.13
CA VAL A 149 3.72 -8.99 5.71
C VAL A 149 4.54 -10.02 4.93
N THR A 150 3.94 -10.60 3.89
CA THR A 150 4.58 -11.59 3.02
C THR A 150 4.63 -11.12 1.57
N ASP A 151 5.41 -11.82 0.74
CA ASP A 151 5.51 -11.61 -0.71
C ASP A 151 4.93 -12.78 -1.51
N ASP A 152 4.03 -13.55 -0.91
CA ASP A 152 3.35 -14.68 -1.57
C ASP A 152 2.09 -14.23 -2.33
N ALA A 153 1.46 -13.15 -1.86
CA ALA A 153 0.28 -12.56 -2.48
C ALA A 153 0.20 -11.06 -2.22
N GLY A 154 -0.66 -10.36 -2.98
CA GLY A 154 -0.89 -8.93 -2.80
C GLY A 154 0.19 -8.07 -3.46
N THR A 155 0.82 -7.19 -2.69
CA THR A 155 1.76 -6.18 -3.20
C THR A 155 3.08 -6.11 -2.41
N GLY A 156 3.18 -6.88 -1.30
CA GLY A 156 4.26 -6.76 -0.32
C GLY A 156 4.05 -5.62 0.69
N PHE A 157 2.93 -4.93 0.62
CA PHE A 157 2.49 -3.93 1.60
C PHE A 157 1.10 -4.27 2.09
N VAL A 158 0.84 -4.05 3.37
CA VAL A 158 -0.45 -4.33 4.00
C VAL A 158 -1.07 -3.03 4.53
N HIS A 159 -2.31 -2.79 4.12
CA HIS A 159 -3.16 -1.78 4.72
C HIS A 159 -3.40 -2.13 6.19
N THR A 160 -3.11 -1.20 7.09
CA THR A 160 -3.15 -1.43 8.53
C THR A 160 -4.23 -0.56 9.17
N ALA A 161 -5.25 -1.24 9.73
CA ALA A 161 -6.36 -0.62 10.46
C ALA A 161 -6.46 -1.24 11.86
N PRO A 162 -5.78 -0.68 12.87
CA PRO A 162 -5.59 -1.31 14.19
C PRO A 162 -6.88 -1.58 14.96
N ALA A 163 -8.00 -0.95 14.60
CA ALA A 163 -9.31 -1.23 15.19
C ALA A 163 -10.02 -2.46 14.57
N HIS A 164 -9.49 -3.01 13.46
CA HIS A 164 -10.19 -4.01 12.65
C HIS A 164 -9.40 -5.30 12.39
N GLY A 165 -8.19 -5.43 12.92
CA GLY A 165 -7.36 -6.63 12.76
C GLY A 165 -6.39 -6.83 13.91
N GLU A 166 -6.21 -8.08 14.35
CA GLU A 166 -5.32 -8.42 15.46
C GLU A 166 -3.86 -8.15 15.08
N ASP A 167 -3.41 -8.56 13.89
CA ASP A 167 -2.06 -8.29 13.40
C ASP A 167 -1.81 -6.79 13.26
N ASP A 168 -2.81 -6.04 12.77
CA ASP A 168 -2.76 -4.59 12.64
C ASP A 168 -2.63 -3.89 14.00
N PHE A 169 -3.38 -4.37 15.01
CA PHE A 169 -3.27 -3.90 16.38
C PHE A 169 -1.87 -4.20 16.95
N ASN A 170 -1.39 -5.41 16.77
CA ASN A 170 -0.10 -5.86 17.31
C ASN A 170 1.07 -5.05 16.71
N VAL A 171 1.11 -4.84 15.38
CA VAL A 171 2.15 -4.02 14.75
C VAL A 171 2.08 -2.56 15.17
N TRP A 172 0.87 -2.02 15.39
CA TRP A 172 0.67 -0.67 15.90
C TRP A 172 1.30 -0.50 17.29
N ILE A 173 1.00 -1.40 18.22
CA ILE A 173 1.57 -1.36 19.58
C ILE A 173 3.08 -1.61 19.58
N ALA A 174 3.56 -2.58 18.79
CA ALA A 174 4.99 -2.87 18.65
C ALA A 174 5.79 -1.69 18.10
N SER A 175 5.16 -0.80 17.31
CA SER A 175 5.78 0.43 16.82
C SER A 175 5.91 1.55 17.89
N GLY A 176 5.52 1.28 19.14
CA GLY A 176 5.56 2.22 20.25
C GLY A 176 4.38 3.20 20.31
N ARG A 177 3.35 2.99 19.48
CA ARG A 177 2.13 3.80 19.49
C ARG A 177 1.15 3.32 20.55
N LYS A 178 0.25 4.21 20.99
CA LYS A 178 -0.68 3.90 22.07
C LYS A 178 -2.00 3.36 21.49
N ALA A 179 -2.64 2.46 22.25
CA ALA A 179 -3.99 1.99 21.93
C ALA A 179 -5.02 3.14 21.92
N SER A 180 -4.82 4.19 22.75
CA SER A 180 -5.66 5.40 22.76
C SER A 180 -5.64 6.21 21.48
N ASP A 181 -4.65 5.99 20.61
CA ASP A 181 -4.51 6.71 19.33
C ASP A 181 -5.21 5.97 18.18
N ILE A 182 -5.72 4.77 18.44
CA ILE A 182 -6.48 3.97 17.50
C ILE A 182 -7.84 4.63 17.28
N ARG A 183 -8.18 4.86 16.02
CA ARG A 183 -9.45 5.45 15.61
C ARG A 183 -10.42 4.35 15.24
N ASP A 184 -11.53 4.30 15.93
CA ASP A 184 -12.70 3.55 15.52
C ASP A 184 -13.60 4.46 14.67
N ILE A 185 -13.94 3.98 13.48
CA ILE A 185 -14.85 4.67 12.57
C ILE A 185 -16.24 4.01 12.53
N VAL A 186 -16.43 2.95 13.27
CA VAL A 186 -17.73 2.30 13.44
C VAL A 186 -18.42 2.97 14.64
N ASN A 187 -19.52 3.66 14.39
CA ASN A 187 -20.35 4.15 15.48
C ASN A 187 -20.92 2.94 16.26
N PRO A 188 -20.90 2.99 17.62
CA PRO A 188 -21.52 1.96 18.44
C PRO A 188 -23.03 1.89 18.24
#